data_db692f488b411868971a620525db0d86
#
_entry.id   db692f488b411868971a620525db0d86
#
_cell.length_a   1.000
_cell.length_b   1.000
_cell.length_c   1.000
_cell.angle_alpha   90.00
_cell.angle_beta   90.00
_cell.angle_gamma   90.00
#
_symmetry.space_group_name_H-M   'P 1'
#
loop_
_entity.id
_entity.type
_entity.pdbx_description
1 polymer ?
#
loop_
_entity_poly.entity_id
_entity_poly.type
_entity_poly.pdbx_seq_one_letter_code
_entity_poly.pdbx_strand_id
1 'polypeptide(L)'
;MEKNIKKYSKIYKNALLVNDFSDIDEKVASYECRLQQMYDSQTYLEHNVYPTMDVAKIYAIIAMCLELKQDGYLDKEIIDIVNSGFAKLRKAFMILEKIIDILPFAYTIAKKWNITDYENRVKDGSITYDYFKVSEGKIEYCISKCMYIEMFEYYGIRSLCKIFCITDETAYSNLTKHVEFIRHSDHSCGDCCHDEVIDIKCLKK
;
A
#
# COMPACT_ATOMS: atom_id res chain seq x y z
N MET A 1 -14.16 -15.29 0.55
CA MET A 1 -12.91 -15.64 1.24
C MET A 1 -12.04 -16.56 0.40
N GLU A 2 -12.46 -17.75 -0.01
CA GLU A 2 -11.68 -18.70 -0.82
C GLU A 2 -11.02 -18.08 -2.08
N LYS A 3 -11.77 -17.26 -2.83
CA LYS A 3 -11.24 -16.53 -4.00
C LYS A 3 -10.07 -15.60 -3.64
N ASN A 4 -10.11 -14.96 -2.47
CA ASN A 4 -9.05 -14.07 -2.00
C ASN A 4 -7.82 -14.88 -1.58
N ILE A 5 -7.99 -15.97 -0.83
CA ILE A 5 -6.90 -16.87 -0.46
C ILE A 5 -6.18 -17.32 -1.74
N LYS A 6 -6.89 -17.90 -2.70
CA LYS A 6 -6.33 -18.37 -3.97
C LYS A 6 -5.60 -17.28 -4.79
N LYS A 7 -6.12 -16.05 -4.75
CA LYS A 7 -5.48 -14.89 -5.41
C LYS A 7 -4.16 -14.54 -4.73
N TYR A 8 -4.16 -14.39 -3.41
CA TYR A 8 -2.99 -13.93 -2.68
C TYR A 8 -1.94 -15.02 -2.47
N SER A 9 -2.33 -16.29 -2.41
CA SER A 9 -1.39 -17.43 -2.45
C SER A 9 -0.54 -17.43 -3.72
N LYS A 10 -1.12 -17.10 -4.87
CA LYS A 10 -0.35 -16.94 -6.12
C LYS A 10 0.68 -15.80 -6.04
N ILE A 11 0.31 -14.71 -5.38
CA ILE A 11 1.21 -13.56 -5.20
C ILE A 11 2.34 -13.95 -4.25
N TYR A 12 2.03 -14.60 -3.13
CA TYR A 12 3.03 -15.07 -2.17
C TYR A 12 3.95 -16.12 -2.82
N LYS A 13 3.42 -17.11 -3.50
CA LYS A 13 4.20 -18.09 -4.26
C LYS A 13 5.16 -17.41 -5.24
N ASN A 14 4.70 -16.38 -5.96
CA ASN A 14 5.56 -15.63 -6.87
C ASN A 14 6.65 -14.86 -6.13
N ALA A 15 6.36 -14.28 -4.96
CA ALA A 15 7.36 -13.64 -4.10
C ALA A 15 8.46 -14.61 -3.68
N LEU A 16 8.08 -15.81 -3.23
CA LEU A 16 9.02 -16.85 -2.82
C LEU A 16 9.88 -17.33 -4.00
N LEU A 17 9.28 -17.55 -5.18
CA LEU A 17 10.00 -17.96 -6.40
C LEU A 17 11.04 -16.94 -6.85
N VAL A 18 10.70 -15.65 -6.84
CA VAL A 18 11.60 -14.57 -7.28
C VAL A 18 12.79 -14.38 -6.32
N ASN A 19 12.62 -14.78 -5.06
CA ASN A 19 13.65 -14.68 -4.03
C ASN A 19 14.34 -16.04 -3.72
N ASP A 20 14.25 -17.00 -4.63
CA ASP A 20 14.94 -18.30 -4.59
C ASP A 20 14.72 -19.11 -3.29
N PHE A 21 13.49 -19.03 -2.72
CA PHE A 21 13.15 -19.83 -1.54
C PHE A 21 13.12 -21.33 -1.86
N SER A 22 13.55 -22.14 -0.90
CA SER A 22 13.24 -23.59 -0.83
C SER A 22 11.83 -23.82 -0.27
N ASP A 23 11.32 -25.04 -0.41
CA ASP A 23 10.09 -25.52 0.25
C ASP A 23 8.86 -24.63 0.02
N ILE A 24 8.76 -24.07 -1.19
CA ILE A 24 7.74 -23.09 -1.57
C ILE A 24 6.31 -23.61 -1.35
N ASP A 25 6.03 -24.87 -1.68
CA ASP A 25 4.67 -25.41 -1.56
C ASP A 25 4.28 -25.58 -0.08
N GLU A 26 5.21 -25.94 0.81
CA GLU A 26 4.99 -25.98 2.26
C GLU A 26 4.72 -24.59 2.83
N LYS A 27 5.56 -23.61 2.46
CA LYS A 27 5.38 -22.22 2.88
C LYS A 27 4.04 -21.63 2.39
N VAL A 28 3.63 -21.94 1.19
CA VAL A 28 2.32 -21.51 0.65
C VAL A 28 1.18 -22.17 1.42
N ALA A 29 1.28 -23.46 1.76
CA ALA A 29 0.26 -24.14 2.55
C ALA A 29 0.14 -23.56 3.97
N SER A 30 1.27 -23.26 4.63
CA SER A 30 1.31 -22.57 5.92
C SER A 30 0.62 -21.20 5.86
N TYR A 31 0.98 -20.41 4.85
CA TYR A 31 0.35 -19.11 4.58
C TYR A 31 -1.16 -19.20 4.38
N GLU A 32 -1.64 -20.17 3.59
CA GLU A 32 -3.07 -20.36 3.34
C GLU A 32 -3.83 -20.70 4.62
N CYS A 33 -3.24 -21.57 5.45
CA CYS A 33 -3.81 -21.93 6.75
C CYS A 33 -3.89 -20.71 7.67
N ARG A 34 -2.81 -19.93 7.79
CA ARG A 34 -2.80 -18.69 8.57
C ARG A 34 -3.82 -17.69 8.07
N LEU A 35 -3.86 -17.45 6.77
CA LEU A 35 -4.80 -16.48 6.19
C LEU A 35 -6.26 -16.89 6.40
N GLN A 36 -6.57 -18.19 6.30
CA GLN A 36 -7.89 -18.69 6.61
C GLN A 36 -8.25 -18.44 8.08
N GLN A 37 -7.36 -18.78 9.01
CA GLN A 37 -7.56 -18.53 10.44
C GLN A 37 -7.79 -17.04 10.73
N MET A 38 -7.03 -16.16 10.06
CA MET A 38 -7.20 -14.72 10.21
C MET A 38 -8.55 -14.24 9.68
N TYR A 39 -9.02 -14.75 8.56
CA TYR A 39 -10.35 -14.41 8.01
C TYR A 39 -11.51 -14.95 8.87
N ASP A 40 -11.30 -16.04 9.60
CA ASP A 40 -12.30 -16.63 10.50
C ASP A 40 -12.26 -15.98 11.91
N SER A 41 -11.33 -15.05 12.14
CA SER A 41 -11.15 -14.41 13.44
C SER A 41 -12.22 -13.34 13.71
N GLN A 42 -12.54 -13.13 15.00
CA GLN A 42 -13.40 -12.04 15.44
C GLN A 42 -12.85 -10.67 15.05
N THR A 43 -11.51 -10.50 15.10
CA THR A 43 -10.83 -9.27 14.71
C THR A 43 -11.04 -8.91 13.25
N TYR A 44 -11.04 -9.91 12.36
CA TYR A 44 -11.38 -9.67 10.95
C TYR A 44 -12.79 -9.13 10.79
N LEU A 45 -13.75 -9.67 11.53
CA LEU A 45 -15.15 -9.20 11.53
C LEU A 45 -15.27 -7.77 12.06
N GLU A 46 -14.51 -7.43 13.10
CA GLU A 46 -14.47 -6.07 13.68
C GLU A 46 -13.88 -5.05 12.69
N HIS A 47 -12.85 -5.44 11.93
CA HIS A 47 -12.26 -4.58 10.90
C HIS A 47 -13.14 -4.44 9.63
N ASN A 48 -14.20 -5.25 9.46
CA ASN A 48 -15.14 -5.11 8.33
C ASN A 48 -16.02 -3.84 8.37
N VAL A 49 -15.80 -2.94 9.31
CA VAL A 49 -16.31 -1.56 9.25
C VAL A 49 -15.69 -0.76 8.10
N TYR A 50 -14.49 -1.15 7.64
CA TYR A 50 -13.81 -0.60 6.48
C TYR A 50 -14.17 -1.35 5.18
N PRO A 51 -13.81 -0.82 4.00
CA PRO A 51 -14.09 -1.49 2.73
C PRO A 51 -13.56 -2.93 2.69
N THR A 52 -14.44 -3.91 2.56
CA THR A 52 -14.14 -5.35 2.68
C THR A 52 -12.99 -5.81 1.76
N MET A 53 -12.89 -5.26 0.55
CA MET A 53 -11.81 -5.64 -0.37
C MET A 53 -10.44 -5.15 0.10
N ASP A 54 -10.38 -3.99 0.73
CA ASP A 54 -9.13 -3.44 1.29
C ASP A 54 -8.74 -4.22 2.53
N VAL A 55 -9.68 -4.49 3.46
CA VAL A 55 -9.45 -5.32 4.64
C VAL A 55 -8.90 -6.70 4.25
N ALA A 56 -9.53 -7.37 3.29
CA ALA A 56 -9.07 -8.68 2.82
C ALA A 56 -7.65 -8.64 2.24
N LYS A 57 -7.30 -7.57 1.51
CA LYS A 57 -5.95 -7.35 0.98
C LYS A 57 -4.93 -7.12 2.10
N ILE A 58 -5.27 -6.29 3.08
CA ILE A 58 -4.39 -5.98 4.22
C ILE A 58 -4.09 -7.25 4.99
N TYR A 59 -5.11 -8.04 5.33
CA TYR A 59 -4.94 -9.31 6.05
C TYR A 59 -4.07 -10.30 5.28
N ALA A 60 -4.25 -10.39 3.96
CA ALA A 60 -3.41 -11.26 3.12
C ALA A 60 -1.93 -10.83 3.16
N ILE A 61 -1.64 -9.54 3.17
CA ILE A 61 -0.26 -9.02 3.27
C ILE A 61 0.28 -9.22 4.69
N ILE A 62 -0.51 -8.97 5.74
CA ILE A 62 -0.12 -9.25 7.12
C ILE A 62 0.24 -10.73 7.28
N ALA A 63 -0.55 -11.65 6.74
CA ALA A 63 -0.25 -13.09 6.78
C ALA A 63 1.11 -13.41 6.12
N MET A 64 1.42 -12.82 4.95
CA MET A 64 2.73 -12.97 4.31
C MET A 64 3.86 -12.48 5.23
N CYS A 65 3.68 -11.31 5.85
CA CYS A 65 4.65 -10.74 6.76
C CYS A 65 4.89 -11.61 7.98
N LEU A 66 3.83 -12.18 8.56
CA LEU A 66 3.92 -13.03 9.74
C LEU A 66 4.62 -14.37 9.44
N GLU A 67 4.39 -14.97 8.25
CA GLU A 67 5.13 -16.17 7.82
C GLU A 67 6.64 -15.86 7.72
N LEU A 68 6.99 -14.78 7.03
CA LEU A 68 8.40 -14.40 6.87
C LEU A 68 9.06 -13.99 8.21
N LYS A 69 8.32 -13.34 9.11
CA LYS A 69 8.78 -13.07 10.48
C LYS A 69 9.07 -14.35 11.26
N GLN A 70 8.20 -15.33 11.16
CA GLN A 70 8.37 -16.65 11.80
C GLN A 70 9.61 -17.36 11.28
N ASP A 71 9.96 -17.18 10.01
CA ASP A 71 11.19 -17.69 9.38
C ASP A 71 12.45 -16.88 9.76
N GLY A 72 12.30 -15.79 10.55
CA GLY A 72 13.41 -14.98 11.06
C GLY A 72 13.88 -13.84 10.16
N TYR A 73 13.15 -13.52 9.07
CA TYR A 73 13.50 -12.39 8.19
C TYR A 73 13.35 -11.04 8.89
N LEU A 74 14.24 -10.10 8.58
CA LEU A 74 14.19 -8.73 9.05
C LEU A 74 13.12 -7.91 8.30
N ASP A 75 12.62 -6.86 8.91
CA ASP A 75 11.54 -6.02 8.33
C ASP A 75 11.85 -5.54 6.92
N LYS A 76 13.08 -5.11 6.67
CA LYS A 76 13.50 -4.65 5.33
C LYS A 76 13.41 -5.77 4.29
N GLU A 77 13.89 -6.96 4.65
CA GLU A 77 13.84 -8.13 3.76
C GLU A 77 12.40 -8.54 3.46
N ILE A 78 11.54 -8.53 4.49
CA ILE A 78 10.10 -8.82 4.34
C ILE A 78 9.44 -7.84 3.39
N ILE A 79 9.72 -6.54 3.52
CA ILE A 79 9.19 -5.50 2.64
C ILE A 79 9.60 -5.79 1.19
N ASP A 80 10.87 -6.10 0.95
CA ASP A 80 11.41 -6.37 -0.40
C ASP A 80 10.79 -7.65 -0.99
N ILE A 81 10.73 -8.74 -0.22
CA ILE A 81 10.13 -10.02 -0.63
C ILE A 81 8.66 -9.85 -0.99
N VAL A 82 7.86 -9.27 -0.09
CA VAL A 82 6.42 -9.08 -0.32
C VAL A 82 6.18 -8.18 -1.53
N ASN A 83 6.95 -7.10 -1.66
CA ASN A 83 6.84 -6.18 -2.80
C ASN A 83 7.18 -6.85 -4.13
N SER A 84 8.14 -7.78 -4.17
CA SER A 84 8.48 -8.52 -5.38
C SER A 84 7.33 -9.37 -5.92
N GLY A 85 6.51 -9.93 -5.02
CA GLY A 85 5.30 -10.69 -5.39
C GLY A 85 4.27 -9.87 -6.17
N PHE A 86 4.19 -8.56 -5.90
CA PHE A 86 3.30 -7.63 -6.60
C PHE A 86 3.89 -7.01 -7.87
N ALA A 87 5.14 -7.30 -8.22
CA ALA A 87 5.85 -6.63 -9.31
C ALA A 87 5.12 -6.70 -10.67
N LYS A 88 4.51 -7.84 -11.00
CA LYS A 88 3.71 -7.98 -12.25
C LYS A 88 2.50 -7.06 -12.28
N LEU A 89 1.79 -6.93 -11.16
CA LEU A 89 0.60 -6.06 -11.07
C LEU A 89 1.02 -4.58 -11.18
N ARG A 90 2.10 -4.21 -10.51
CA ARG A 90 2.65 -2.84 -10.57
C ARG A 90 3.14 -2.48 -11.97
N LYS A 91 3.78 -3.40 -12.68
CA LYS A 91 4.32 -3.13 -14.02
C LYS A 91 3.26 -2.60 -14.99
N ALA A 92 2.05 -3.16 -14.99
CA ALA A 92 0.96 -2.68 -15.83
C ALA A 92 0.55 -1.24 -15.45
N PHE A 93 0.48 -0.95 -14.14
CA PHE A 93 0.16 0.38 -13.64
C PHE A 93 1.24 1.41 -13.97
N MET A 94 2.51 1.06 -13.78
CA MET A 94 3.66 1.90 -14.14
C MET A 94 3.70 2.26 -15.64
N ILE A 95 3.28 1.36 -16.52
CA ILE A 95 3.17 1.66 -17.96
C ILE A 95 2.10 2.73 -18.20
N LEU A 96 0.94 2.62 -17.55
CA LEU A 96 -0.13 3.61 -17.65
C LEU A 96 0.34 4.99 -17.12
N GLU A 97 1.02 5.02 -15.97
CA GLU A 97 1.57 6.26 -15.40
C GLU A 97 2.56 6.93 -16.34
N LYS A 98 3.47 6.18 -16.96
CA LYS A 98 4.40 6.70 -17.96
C LYS A 98 3.70 7.27 -19.20
N ILE A 99 2.57 6.69 -19.62
CA ILE A 99 1.74 7.24 -20.70
C ILE A 99 1.11 8.56 -20.24
N ILE A 100 0.60 8.62 -19.01
CA ILE A 100 0.04 9.83 -18.42
C ILE A 100 1.10 10.94 -18.34
N ASP A 101 2.35 10.60 -17.95
CA ASP A 101 3.45 11.56 -17.80
C ASP A 101 3.85 12.26 -19.11
N ILE A 102 3.48 11.70 -20.27
CA ILE A 102 3.70 12.36 -21.57
C ILE A 102 2.68 13.49 -21.81
N LEU A 103 1.53 13.45 -21.13
CA LEU A 103 0.43 14.38 -21.37
C LEU A 103 0.68 15.71 -20.65
N PRO A 104 0.41 16.86 -21.29
CA PRO A 104 0.67 18.17 -20.70
C PRO A 104 -0.22 18.48 -19.48
N PHE A 105 -1.24 17.65 -19.21
CA PHE A 105 -2.19 17.77 -18.11
C PHE A 105 -2.04 16.63 -17.08
N ALA A 106 -0.89 15.95 -17.04
CA ALA A 106 -0.64 14.86 -16.11
C ALA A 106 -0.84 15.27 -14.63
N TYR A 107 -0.42 16.48 -14.24
CA TYR A 107 -0.70 17.00 -12.90
C TYR A 107 -2.21 17.13 -12.63
N THR A 108 -3.00 17.55 -13.61
CA THR A 108 -4.47 17.65 -13.45
C THR A 108 -5.09 16.28 -13.18
N ILE A 109 -4.58 15.23 -13.83
CA ILE A 109 -5.01 13.85 -13.58
C ILE A 109 -4.60 13.40 -12.17
N ALA A 110 -3.36 13.62 -11.78
CA ALA A 110 -2.86 13.30 -10.44
C ALA A 110 -3.64 14.05 -9.35
N LYS A 111 -3.91 15.34 -9.57
CA LYS A 111 -4.74 16.17 -8.68
C LYS A 111 -6.15 15.60 -8.52
N LYS A 112 -6.81 15.21 -9.62
CA LYS A 112 -8.15 14.60 -9.57
C LYS A 112 -8.13 13.27 -8.82
N TRP A 113 -7.10 12.44 -9.02
CA TRP A 113 -6.93 11.19 -8.29
C TRP A 113 -6.86 11.43 -6.78
N ASN A 114 -5.99 12.35 -6.34
CA ASN A 114 -5.84 12.66 -4.92
C ASN A 114 -7.14 13.14 -4.29
N ILE A 115 -7.85 14.05 -4.95
CA ILE A 115 -9.13 14.57 -4.45
C ILE A 115 -10.16 13.44 -4.34
N THR A 116 -10.27 12.62 -5.39
CA THR A 116 -11.23 11.50 -5.39
C THR A 116 -10.89 10.45 -4.32
N ASP A 117 -9.60 10.13 -4.14
CA ASP A 117 -9.17 9.19 -3.09
C ASP A 117 -9.47 9.77 -1.70
N TYR A 118 -9.12 11.04 -1.46
CA TYR A 118 -9.46 11.75 -0.23
C TYR A 118 -10.96 11.67 0.09
N GLU A 119 -11.83 12.03 -0.87
CA GLU A 119 -13.28 12.00 -0.69
C GLU A 119 -13.79 10.59 -0.35
N ASN A 120 -13.27 9.56 -1.02
CA ASN A 120 -13.63 8.17 -0.77
C ASN A 120 -13.17 7.71 0.61
N ARG A 121 -11.92 8.00 1.00
CA ARG A 121 -11.32 7.58 2.28
C ARG A 121 -11.98 8.26 3.48
N VAL A 122 -12.35 9.53 3.34
CA VAL A 122 -13.14 10.25 4.37
C VAL A 122 -14.54 9.65 4.48
N LYS A 123 -15.18 9.36 3.34
CA LYS A 123 -16.54 8.81 3.32
C LYS A 123 -16.63 7.41 3.93
N ASP A 124 -15.65 6.55 3.68
CA ASP A 124 -15.64 5.19 4.19
C ASP A 124 -14.97 5.06 5.57
N GLY A 125 -14.42 6.15 6.10
CA GLY A 125 -13.80 6.22 7.42
C GLY A 125 -12.43 5.50 7.51
N SER A 126 -11.86 5.07 6.39
CA SER A 126 -10.61 4.30 6.36
C SER A 126 -9.37 5.14 6.65
N ILE A 127 -9.44 6.45 6.41
CA ILE A 127 -8.37 7.41 6.69
C ILE A 127 -8.96 8.67 7.31
N THR A 128 -8.28 9.20 8.34
CA THR A 128 -8.58 10.51 8.93
C THR A 128 -7.45 11.47 8.60
N TYR A 129 -7.81 12.62 8.10
CA TYR A 129 -6.88 13.69 7.77
C TYR A 129 -6.99 14.81 8.81
N ASP A 130 -5.84 15.31 9.28
CA ASP A 130 -5.79 16.55 10.06
C ASP A 130 -6.07 17.75 9.14
N TYR A 131 -5.54 17.66 7.92
CA TYR A 131 -5.88 18.60 6.86
C TYR A 131 -5.67 17.98 5.48
N PHE A 132 -6.41 18.51 4.51
CA PHE A 132 -6.23 18.28 3.08
C PHE A 132 -6.41 19.60 2.35
N LYS A 133 -5.31 20.16 1.85
CA LYS A 133 -5.29 21.49 1.23
C LYS A 133 -5.00 21.37 -0.25
N VAL A 134 -5.80 22.04 -1.05
CA VAL A 134 -5.63 22.13 -2.50
C VAL A 134 -5.42 23.58 -2.87
N SER A 135 -4.30 23.87 -3.48
CA SER A 135 -3.94 25.21 -3.99
C SER A 135 -3.63 25.15 -5.50
N GLU A 136 -3.25 26.29 -6.07
CA GLU A 136 -2.75 26.32 -7.43
C GLU A 136 -1.39 25.61 -7.50
N GLY A 137 -1.35 24.47 -8.21
CA GLY A 137 -0.12 23.70 -8.40
C GLY A 137 0.35 22.86 -7.21
N LYS A 138 -0.41 22.77 -6.11
CA LYS A 138 -0.02 21.96 -4.95
C LYS A 138 -1.21 21.33 -4.25
N ILE A 139 -1.07 20.08 -3.86
CA ILE A 139 -1.88 19.42 -2.84
C ILE A 139 -0.96 19.10 -1.66
N GLU A 140 -1.41 19.36 -0.45
CA GLU A 140 -0.72 19.06 0.77
C GLU A 140 -1.70 18.43 1.76
N TYR A 141 -1.33 17.32 2.38
CA TYR A 141 -2.18 16.66 3.35
C TYR A 141 -1.39 16.03 4.50
N CYS A 142 -2.05 15.92 5.63
CA CYS A 142 -1.56 15.20 6.80
C CYS A 142 -2.61 14.17 7.22
N ILE A 143 -2.21 12.91 7.28
CA ILE A 143 -3.02 11.79 7.73
C ILE A 143 -2.69 11.51 9.18
N SER A 144 -3.69 11.58 10.08
CA SER A 144 -3.55 11.29 11.51
C SER A 144 -4.00 9.88 11.90
N LYS A 145 -4.90 9.25 11.11
CA LYS A 145 -5.28 7.86 11.30
C LYS A 145 -5.38 7.14 9.96
N CYS A 146 -4.95 5.90 9.94
CA CYS A 146 -4.91 5.08 8.75
C CYS A 146 -5.24 3.63 9.11
N MET A 147 -6.27 3.05 8.46
CA MET A 147 -6.68 1.66 8.70
C MET A 147 -5.56 0.64 8.46
N TYR A 148 -4.64 0.94 7.52
CA TYR A 148 -3.50 0.06 7.25
C TYR A 148 -2.61 -0.06 8.49
N ILE A 149 -2.27 1.08 9.12
CA ILE A 149 -1.46 1.12 10.34
C ILE A 149 -2.16 0.40 11.49
N GLU A 150 -3.44 0.69 11.72
CA GLU A 150 -4.24 0.08 12.78
C GLU A 150 -4.18 -1.44 12.72
N MET A 151 -4.38 -2.02 11.54
CA MET A 151 -4.35 -3.47 11.37
C MET A 151 -2.95 -4.06 11.53
N PHE A 152 -1.90 -3.41 11.02
CA PHE A 152 -0.53 -3.87 11.20
C PHE A 152 -0.07 -3.76 12.65
N GLU A 153 -0.47 -2.71 13.36
CA GLU A 153 -0.17 -2.49 14.77
C GLU A 153 -0.85 -3.53 15.66
N TYR A 154 -2.10 -3.91 15.36
CA TYR A 154 -2.79 -4.99 16.05
C TYR A 154 -2.00 -6.31 16.05
N TYR A 155 -1.30 -6.61 14.96
CA TYR A 155 -0.45 -7.79 14.83
C TYR A 155 1.01 -7.57 15.30
N GLY A 156 1.33 -6.41 15.88
CA GLY A 156 2.67 -6.09 16.39
C GLY A 156 3.74 -5.88 15.31
N ILE A 157 3.34 -5.59 14.09
CA ILE A 157 4.23 -5.43 12.92
C ILE A 157 4.03 -4.08 12.22
N ARG A 158 3.79 -3.02 12.97
CA ARG A 158 3.51 -1.65 12.47
C ARG A 158 4.49 -1.19 11.40
N SER A 159 5.80 -1.40 11.59
CA SER A 159 6.86 -1.00 10.65
C SER A 159 6.67 -1.58 9.25
N LEU A 160 6.08 -2.77 9.13
CA LEU A 160 5.83 -3.45 7.86
C LEU A 160 4.67 -2.84 7.06
N CYS A 161 3.87 -1.94 7.66
CA CYS A 161 2.87 -1.16 6.93
C CYS A 161 3.49 -0.33 5.79
N LYS A 162 4.79 -0.06 5.85
CA LYS A 162 5.55 0.61 4.79
C LYS A 162 5.39 -0.05 3.42
N ILE A 163 5.03 -1.33 3.36
CA ILE A 163 4.69 -2.04 2.11
C ILE A 163 3.61 -1.29 1.31
N PHE A 164 2.63 -0.69 2.00
CA PHE A 164 1.59 0.12 1.37
C PHE A 164 2.10 1.53 1.04
N CYS A 165 2.84 2.16 1.93
CA CYS A 165 3.36 3.51 1.75
C CYS A 165 4.30 3.62 0.53
N ILE A 166 5.15 2.62 0.27
CA ILE A 166 6.01 2.53 -0.92
C ILE A 166 5.19 2.52 -2.22
N THR A 167 3.94 2.09 -2.18
CA THR A 167 3.09 2.07 -3.38
C THR A 167 2.84 3.48 -3.90
N ASP A 168 2.64 4.45 -3.01
CA ASP A 168 2.42 5.86 -3.38
C ASP A 168 3.69 6.45 -4.00
N GLU A 169 4.84 6.26 -3.33
CA GLU A 169 6.13 6.71 -3.85
C GLU A 169 6.41 6.13 -5.24
N THR A 170 6.09 4.85 -5.45
CA THR A 170 6.26 4.17 -6.74
C THR A 170 5.32 4.75 -7.80
N ALA A 171 4.07 5.06 -7.46
CA ALA A 171 3.10 5.64 -8.36
C ALA A 171 3.59 7.00 -8.89
N TYR A 172 3.99 7.88 -7.99
CA TYR A 172 4.46 9.22 -8.40
C TYR A 172 5.84 9.20 -9.07
N SER A 173 6.70 8.22 -8.78
CA SER A 173 8.03 8.11 -9.40
C SER A 173 8.01 7.96 -10.93
N ASN A 174 6.87 7.67 -11.52
CA ASN A 174 6.68 7.58 -12.98
C ASN A 174 6.11 8.86 -13.61
N LEU A 175 5.76 9.88 -12.82
CA LEU A 175 5.15 11.14 -13.28
C LEU A 175 6.14 12.32 -13.28
N THR A 176 7.42 12.05 -13.43
CA THR A 176 8.55 12.96 -13.16
C THR A 176 8.61 14.20 -14.03
N LYS A 177 7.88 14.27 -15.13
CA LYS A 177 7.85 15.46 -16.01
C LYS A 177 6.91 16.55 -15.52
N HIS A 178 5.88 16.16 -14.78
CA HIS A 178 4.78 17.04 -14.43
C HIS A 178 4.43 17.06 -12.96
N VAL A 179 4.83 16.01 -12.21
CA VAL A 179 4.46 15.84 -10.80
C VAL A 179 5.70 15.56 -9.97
N GLU A 180 5.84 16.27 -8.87
CA GLU A 180 6.78 15.95 -7.80
C GLU A 180 5.98 15.50 -6.58
N PHE A 181 6.35 14.34 -6.01
CA PHE A 181 5.79 13.82 -4.77
C PHE A 181 6.85 13.90 -3.69
N ILE A 182 6.51 14.55 -2.59
CA ILE A 182 7.39 14.71 -1.43
C ILE A 182 6.70 14.09 -0.22
N ARG A 183 7.33 13.09 0.38
CA ARG A 183 6.94 12.53 1.68
C ARG A 183 7.84 13.08 2.75
N HIS A 184 7.28 13.81 3.69
CA HIS A 184 8.00 14.37 4.84
C HIS A 184 8.03 13.42 6.02
N SER A 185 6.96 12.66 6.22
CA SER A 185 6.85 11.64 7.27
C SER A 185 5.87 10.54 6.86
N ASP A 186 5.97 9.38 7.48
CA ASP A 186 4.98 8.32 7.36
C ASP A 186 4.71 7.62 8.70
N HIS A 187 3.53 7.03 8.82
CA HIS A 187 3.09 6.33 10.03
C HIS A 187 3.84 5.05 10.36
N SER A 188 4.66 4.51 9.47
CA SER A 188 5.43 3.28 9.77
C SER A 188 6.49 3.52 10.84
N CYS A 189 6.97 4.77 10.95
CA CYS A 189 7.99 5.18 11.92
C CYS A 189 7.69 6.52 12.62
N GLY A 190 6.61 7.22 12.24
CA GLY A 190 6.21 8.52 12.80
C GLY A 190 4.75 8.54 13.27
N ASP A 191 4.30 9.71 13.69
CA ASP A 191 2.94 9.91 14.24
C ASP A 191 1.91 10.29 13.17
N CYS A 192 2.35 10.66 11.97
CA CYS A 192 1.48 11.04 10.86
C CYS A 192 2.15 10.80 9.50
N CYS A 193 1.33 10.69 8.44
CA CYS A 193 1.83 10.81 7.07
C CYS A 193 1.63 12.24 6.60
N HIS A 194 2.72 12.93 6.26
CA HIS A 194 2.69 14.26 5.68
C HIS A 194 3.27 14.21 4.28
N ASP A 195 2.42 14.46 3.28
CA ASP A 195 2.76 14.34 1.86
C ASP A 195 2.39 15.61 1.09
N GLU A 196 3.16 15.87 0.03
CA GLU A 196 2.91 16.92 -0.94
C GLU A 196 2.92 16.38 -2.37
N VAL A 197 1.99 16.85 -3.20
CA VAL A 197 1.92 16.56 -4.63
C VAL A 197 1.95 17.89 -5.38
N ILE A 198 3.02 18.15 -6.14
CA ILE A 198 3.34 19.46 -6.69
C ILE A 198 3.38 19.40 -8.21
N ASP A 199 2.79 20.42 -8.88
CA ASP A 199 3.00 20.66 -10.30
C ASP A 199 4.39 21.25 -10.52
N ILE A 200 5.26 20.52 -11.22
CA ILE A 200 6.64 20.94 -11.49
C ILE A 200 6.70 22.29 -12.23
N LYS A 201 5.67 22.65 -12.98
CA LYS A 201 5.60 23.99 -13.62
C LYS A 201 5.55 25.13 -12.63
N CYS A 202 5.04 24.89 -11.42
CA CYS A 202 4.97 25.89 -10.36
C CYS A 202 6.30 26.05 -9.61
N LEU A 203 7.19 25.05 -9.67
CA LEU A 203 8.53 25.12 -9.06
C LEU A 203 9.54 25.92 -9.90
N LYS A 204 9.24 26.16 -11.19
CA LYS A 204 10.14 26.83 -12.14
C LYS A 204 9.85 28.32 -12.29
N LYS A 205 8.91 28.86 -11.51
CA LYS A 205 8.60 30.30 -11.42
C LYS A 205 9.25 30.90 -10.18
#